data_2107776a00d7cb6839dfc4d8f5a99248
#
_entry.id   2107776a00d7cb6839dfc4d8f5a99248
#
_cell.length_a   1.000
_cell.length_b   1.000
_cell.length_c   1.000
_cell.angle_alpha   90.00
_cell.angle_beta   90.00
_cell.angle_gamma   90.00
#
_symmetry.space_group_name_H-M   'P 1'
#
loop_
_entity.id
_entity.type
_entity.pdbx_description
1 polymer ?
#
loop_
_entity_poly.entity_id
_entity_poly.type
_entity_poly.pdbx_seq_one_letter_code
_entity_poly.pdbx_strand_id
1 'polypeptide(L)'
;MGLDLRKVEHFVAVAEERSMTRAAARLRLSQQALSMSMRALERELGVPLLDRSSRGVALLASGEALYADAVPLLAAATAAVGRARRADRGEPELLRIGHTPAVTGIEVTEMLAGLPAASEDVALQVVALLPDELGGRLRDRFIDVGLSRATAPPDGLAGQVVARHRLRLAVRAAHRLAHRLAVTLPDLAAETLVVGAPAGVCAYTDLLLGLCRQAGFEPRHRVTPFQGTPPVTTVLGNDGVALVTEAPGPAVGGAVRVIELEPETTVPVLASWRLDTRSALRAVLVAGLAS
;
A
#
# COMPACT_ATOMS: atom_id res chain seq x y z
N MET A 1 23.76 -11.58 -23.31
CA MET A 1 23.13 -10.26 -23.53
C MET A 1 23.06 -9.57 -22.18
N GLY A 2 23.84 -8.51 -21.96
CA GLY A 2 23.87 -7.80 -20.67
C GLY A 2 23.10 -6.50 -20.79
N LEU A 3 22.05 -6.31 -19.98
CA LEU A 3 21.31 -5.05 -19.89
C LEU A 3 22.12 -4.08 -19.01
N ASP A 4 22.47 -2.91 -19.54
CA ASP A 4 23.18 -1.86 -18.81
C ASP A 4 22.16 -1.08 -17.93
N LEU A 5 22.21 -1.30 -16.62
CA LEU A 5 21.32 -0.67 -15.65
C LEU A 5 21.36 0.86 -15.70
N ARG A 6 22.49 1.45 -16.05
CA ARG A 6 22.61 2.91 -16.21
C ARG A 6 21.78 3.43 -17.37
N LYS A 7 21.75 2.71 -18.50
CA LYS A 7 20.90 3.06 -19.63
C LYS A 7 19.42 2.86 -19.32
N VAL A 8 19.10 1.83 -18.52
CA VAL A 8 17.74 1.61 -18.02
C VAL A 8 17.29 2.75 -17.10
N GLU A 9 18.14 3.21 -16.20
CA GLU A 9 17.86 4.38 -15.36
C GLU A 9 17.59 5.64 -16.19
N HIS A 10 18.42 5.89 -17.20
CA HIS A 10 18.21 6.99 -18.16
C HIS A 10 16.86 6.87 -18.88
N PHE A 11 16.49 5.66 -19.29
CA PHE A 11 15.21 5.39 -19.96
C PHE A 11 14.01 5.65 -19.02
N VAL A 12 14.06 5.18 -17.79
CA VAL A 12 13.01 5.42 -16.80
C VAL A 12 12.83 6.91 -16.54
N ALA A 13 13.92 7.67 -16.39
CA ALA A 13 13.85 9.12 -16.23
C ALA A 13 13.19 9.81 -17.43
N VAL A 14 13.48 9.37 -18.66
CA VAL A 14 12.84 9.91 -19.88
C VAL A 14 11.36 9.57 -19.93
N ALA A 15 10.98 8.36 -19.55
CA ALA A 15 9.59 7.89 -19.51
C ALA A 15 8.74 8.71 -18.53
N GLU A 16 9.24 8.93 -17.33
CA GLU A 16 8.57 9.70 -16.27
C GLU A 16 8.44 11.20 -16.64
N GLU A 17 9.51 11.79 -17.12
CA GLU A 17 9.55 13.22 -17.48
C GLU A 17 8.81 13.54 -18.79
N ARG A 18 8.61 12.55 -19.65
CA ARG A 18 8.07 12.73 -21.02
C ARG A 18 8.76 13.87 -21.79
N SER A 19 10.03 14.13 -21.45
CA SER A 19 10.85 15.24 -21.98
C SER A 19 12.33 14.91 -21.84
N MET A 20 13.04 14.89 -22.96
CA MET A 20 14.50 14.66 -22.97
C MET A 20 15.26 15.74 -22.20
N THR A 21 14.81 16.99 -22.27
CA THR A 21 15.47 18.12 -21.59
C THR A 21 15.31 18.03 -20.07
N ARG A 22 14.08 17.76 -19.58
CA ARG A 22 13.82 17.60 -18.14
C ARG A 22 14.52 16.37 -17.57
N ALA A 23 14.46 15.24 -18.28
CA ALA A 23 15.16 14.04 -17.87
C ALA A 23 16.69 14.23 -17.80
N ALA A 24 17.27 14.93 -18.78
CA ALA A 24 18.69 15.25 -18.78
C ALA A 24 19.07 16.14 -17.57
N ALA A 25 18.27 17.18 -17.29
CA ALA A 25 18.47 18.03 -16.11
C ALA A 25 18.38 17.23 -14.79
N ARG A 26 17.37 16.35 -14.65
CA ARG A 26 17.21 15.46 -13.48
C ARG A 26 18.41 14.54 -13.28
N LEU A 27 18.96 14.00 -14.37
CA LEU A 27 20.13 13.10 -14.36
C LEU A 27 21.48 13.83 -14.33
N ARG A 28 21.48 15.16 -14.38
CA ARG A 28 22.68 16.00 -14.48
C ARG A 28 23.54 15.65 -15.70
N LEU A 29 22.89 15.37 -16.83
CA LEU A 29 23.49 15.06 -18.11
C LEU A 29 23.18 16.16 -19.14
N SER A 30 23.98 16.22 -20.23
CA SER A 30 23.56 16.96 -21.40
C SER A 30 22.44 16.20 -22.15
N GLN A 31 21.54 16.95 -22.81
CA GLN A 31 20.49 16.32 -23.63
C GLN A 31 21.07 15.43 -24.74
N GLN A 32 22.24 15.82 -25.29
CA GLN A 32 22.93 15.02 -26.31
C GLN A 32 23.40 13.67 -25.75
N ALA A 33 24.02 13.66 -24.56
CA ALA A 33 24.48 12.44 -23.89
C ALA A 33 23.30 11.50 -23.58
N LEU A 34 22.18 12.05 -23.07
CA LEU A 34 20.99 11.27 -22.80
C LEU A 34 20.38 10.71 -24.09
N SER A 35 20.32 11.50 -25.18
CA SER A 35 19.84 11.03 -26.48
C SER A 35 20.70 9.91 -27.07
N MET A 36 22.02 9.99 -26.91
CA MET A 36 22.96 8.93 -27.30
C MET A 36 22.73 7.65 -26.48
N SER A 37 22.53 7.79 -25.17
CA SER A 37 22.23 6.67 -24.28
C SER A 37 20.94 5.95 -24.67
N MET A 38 19.87 6.70 -24.99
CA MET A 38 18.61 6.10 -25.47
C MET A 38 18.78 5.34 -26.79
N ARG A 39 19.46 5.95 -27.76
CA ARG A 39 19.75 5.26 -29.03
C ARG A 39 20.62 4.01 -28.85
N ALA A 40 21.53 4.01 -27.87
CA ALA A 40 22.35 2.84 -27.56
C ALA A 40 21.48 1.73 -26.96
N LEU A 41 20.58 2.04 -26.03
CA LEU A 41 19.65 1.09 -25.44
C LEU A 41 18.73 0.48 -26.51
N GLU A 42 18.12 1.30 -27.37
CA GLU A 42 17.24 0.83 -28.46
C GLU A 42 18.00 -0.09 -29.43
N ARG A 43 19.25 0.21 -29.75
CA ARG A 43 20.10 -0.67 -30.58
C ARG A 43 20.44 -2.00 -29.89
N GLU A 44 20.74 -1.98 -28.61
CA GLU A 44 21.04 -3.19 -27.83
C GLU A 44 19.83 -4.11 -27.71
N LEU A 45 18.65 -3.53 -27.58
CA LEU A 45 17.39 -4.29 -27.52
C LEU A 45 16.85 -4.68 -28.90
N GLY A 46 17.29 -4.00 -29.96
CA GLY A 46 16.83 -4.23 -31.34
C GLY A 46 15.42 -3.71 -31.61
N VAL A 47 14.84 -2.90 -30.70
CA VAL A 47 13.50 -2.32 -30.84
C VAL A 47 13.49 -0.86 -30.46
N PRO A 48 12.68 0.01 -31.10
CA PRO A 48 12.47 1.37 -30.67
C PRO A 48 11.62 1.37 -29.39
N LEU A 49 11.92 2.31 -28.48
CA LEU A 49 11.23 2.45 -27.18
C LEU A 49 10.42 3.74 -27.12
N LEU A 50 10.87 4.78 -27.83
CA LEU A 50 10.37 6.13 -27.72
C LEU A 50 9.84 6.63 -29.06
N ASP A 51 8.66 7.23 -29.04
CA ASP A 51 8.17 8.10 -30.10
C ASP A 51 8.65 9.54 -29.78
N ARG A 52 9.40 10.12 -30.73
CA ARG A 52 9.99 11.47 -30.63
C ARG A 52 9.25 12.38 -31.62
N SER A 53 8.22 13.02 -31.14
CA SER A 53 7.46 13.99 -31.94
C SER A 53 7.74 15.42 -31.49
N SER A 54 7.26 16.39 -32.26
CA SER A 54 7.31 17.82 -31.89
C SER A 54 6.52 18.15 -30.61
N ARG A 55 5.70 17.23 -30.13
CA ARG A 55 4.87 17.36 -28.90
C ARG A 55 5.57 16.81 -27.66
N GLY A 56 6.79 16.28 -27.77
CA GLY A 56 7.54 15.68 -26.67
C GLY A 56 7.95 14.24 -26.92
N VAL A 57 8.14 13.48 -25.82
CA VAL A 57 8.52 12.08 -25.85
C VAL A 57 7.35 11.24 -25.30
N ALA A 58 6.92 10.26 -26.09
CA ALA A 58 5.95 9.24 -25.66
C ALA A 58 6.60 7.86 -25.70
N LEU A 59 6.10 6.92 -24.89
CA LEU A 59 6.51 5.53 -24.95
C LEU A 59 5.79 4.84 -26.13
N LEU A 60 6.52 4.00 -26.86
CA LEU A 60 5.93 2.99 -27.73
C LEU A 60 5.50 1.78 -26.90
N ALA A 61 4.72 0.85 -27.45
CA ALA A 61 4.30 -0.36 -26.76
C ALA A 61 5.49 -1.17 -26.19
N SER A 62 6.60 -1.25 -26.92
CA SER A 62 7.87 -1.82 -26.46
C SER A 62 8.49 -1.05 -25.31
N GLY A 63 8.35 0.30 -25.32
CA GLY A 63 8.78 1.16 -24.23
C GLY A 63 7.93 0.99 -22.97
N GLU A 64 6.61 0.87 -23.13
CA GLU A 64 5.69 0.61 -21.99
C GLU A 64 6.00 -0.74 -21.33
N ALA A 65 6.22 -1.78 -22.13
CA ALA A 65 6.61 -3.10 -21.64
C ALA A 65 7.94 -3.03 -20.88
N LEU A 66 8.97 -2.39 -21.46
CA LEU A 66 10.25 -2.23 -20.79
C LEU A 66 10.11 -1.39 -19.51
N TYR A 67 9.31 -0.32 -19.51
CA TYR A 67 9.13 0.55 -18.34
C TYR A 67 8.54 -0.21 -17.16
N ALA A 68 7.53 -1.06 -17.40
CA ALA A 68 6.92 -1.88 -16.37
C ALA A 68 7.93 -2.81 -15.66
N ASP A 69 8.92 -3.34 -16.42
CA ASP A 69 9.96 -4.22 -15.87
C ASP A 69 11.18 -3.43 -15.34
N ALA A 70 11.48 -2.28 -15.93
CA ALA A 70 12.66 -1.46 -15.58
C ALA A 70 12.60 -0.89 -14.17
N VAL A 71 11.43 -0.39 -13.76
CA VAL A 71 11.25 0.22 -12.43
C VAL A 71 11.55 -0.79 -11.32
N PRO A 72 10.93 -1.99 -11.26
CA PRO A 72 11.25 -2.99 -10.24
C PRO A 72 12.70 -3.53 -10.34
N LEU A 73 13.27 -3.60 -11.54
CA LEU A 73 14.67 -4.02 -11.75
C LEU A 73 15.66 -3.04 -11.10
N LEU A 74 15.49 -1.73 -11.32
CA LEU A 74 16.35 -0.70 -10.73
C LEU A 74 16.19 -0.64 -9.21
N ALA A 75 14.98 -0.79 -8.71
CA ALA A 75 14.72 -0.88 -7.27
C ALA A 75 15.42 -2.12 -6.65
N ALA A 76 15.37 -3.27 -7.34
CA ALA A 76 16.06 -4.49 -6.92
C ALA A 76 17.59 -4.31 -6.88
N ALA A 77 18.17 -3.67 -7.90
CA ALA A 77 19.60 -3.38 -7.96
C ALA A 77 20.04 -2.46 -6.81
N THR A 78 19.29 -1.38 -6.57
CA THR A 78 19.53 -0.45 -5.45
C THR A 78 19.45 -1.16 -4.09
N ALA A 79 18.43 -2.00 -3.90
CA ALA A 79 18.27 -2.79 -2.68
C ALA A 79 19.43 -3.79 -2.48
N ALA A 80 19.93 -4.43 -3.54
CA ALA A 80 21.04 -5.35 -3.48
C ALA A 80 22.34 -4.64 -3.03
N VAL A 81 22.65 -3.48 -3.60
CA VAL A 81 23.79 -2.64 -3.18
C VAL A 81 23.62 -2.21 -1.71
N GLY A 82 22.43 -1.80 -1.31
CA GLY A 82 22.14 -1.44 0.08
C GLY A 82 22.37 -2.59 1.06
N ARG A 83 21.94 -3.80 0.72
CA ARG A 83 22.19 -5.02 1.56
C ARG A 83 23.67 -5.32 1.67
N ALA A 84 24.42 -5.31 0.56
CA ALA A 84 25.86 -5.56 0.57
C ALA A 84 26.60 -4.57 1.48
N ARG A 85 26.27 -3.27 1.39
CA ARG A 85 26.87 -2.22 2.23
C ARG A 85 26.53 -2.39 3.71
N ARG A 86 25.30 -2.79 4.05
CA ARG A 86 24.90 -3.07 5.44
C ARG A 86 25.64 -4.29 5.99
N ALA A 87 25.72 -5.38 5.22
CA ALA A 87 26.45 -6.57 5.62
C ALA A 87 27.95 -6.28 5.89
N ASP A 88 28.59 -5.45 5.04
CA ASP A 88 29.99 -5.01 5.23
C ASP A 88 30.18 -4.22 6.53
N ARG A 89 29.18 -3.44 6.95
CA ARG A 89 29.22 -2.66 8.19
C ARG A 89 28.72 -3.41 9.42
N GLY A 90 28.32 -4.68 9.28
CA GLY A 90 27.71 -5.45 10.37
C GLY A 90 26.38 -4.87 10.85
N GLU A 91 25.68 -4.10 10.01
CA GLU A 91 24.39 -3.53 10.34
C GLU A 91 23.29 -4.59 10.21
N PRO A 92 22.23 -4.54 11.05
CA PRO A 92 21.10 -5.46 10.97
C PRO A 92 20.40 -5.43 9.61
N GLU A 93 19.80 -6.56 9.23
CA GLU A 93 18.97 -6.63 8.03
C GLU A 93 17.76 -5.70 8.19
N LEU A 94 17.48 -4.88 7.17
CA LEU A 94 16.34 -3.96 7.17
C LEU A 94 15.13 -4.63 6.51
N LEU A 95 14.04 -4.75 7.26
CA LEU A 95 12.74 -5.17 6.75
C LEU A 95 11.79 -3.96 6.69
N ARG A 96 11.29 -3.69 5.50
CA ARG A 96 10.38 -2.56 5.24
C ARG A 96 8.96 -3.06 5.18
N ILE A 97 8.13 -2.54 6.08
CA ILE A 97 6.70 -2.88 6.20
C ILE A 97 5.88 -1.69 5.74
N GLY A 98 5.07 -1.87 4.69
CA GLY A 98 4.05 -0.91 4.29
C GLY A 98 2.70 -1.26 4.91
N HIS A 99 1.91 -0.28 5.31
CA HIS A 99 0.53 -0.53 5.72
C HIS A 99 -0.44 0.49 5.14
N THR A 100 -1.65 0.05 4.87
CA THR A 100 -2.73 0.98 4.48
C THR A 100 -3.36 1.62 5.72
N PRO A 101 -4.02 2.79 5.61
CA PRO A 101 -4.64 3.47 6.76
C PRO A 101 -5.67 2.63 7.52
N ALA A 102 -6.26 1.63 6.86
CA ALA A 102 -7.20 0.70 7.48
C ALA A 102 -6.54 -0.26 8.48
N VAL A 103 -5.22 -0.46 8.39
CA VAL A 103 -4.39 -1.11 9.41
C VAL A 103 -3.60 0.02 10.07
N THR A 104 -4.04 0.46 11.23
CA THR A 104 -3.48 1.64 11.88
C THR A 104 -2.02 1.44 12.32
N GLY A 105 -1.26 2.53 12.46
CA GLY A 105 0.12 2.44 12.96
C GLY A 105 0.19 1.86 14.38
N ILE A 106 -0.84 2.04 15.19
CA ILE A 106 -0.95 1.43 16.52
C ILE A 106 -1.07 -0.08 16.39
N GLU A 107 -2.01 -0.58 15.57
CA GLU A 107 -2.17 -2.02 15.32
C GLU A 107 -0.87 -2.63 14.79
N VAL A 108 -0.18 -1.96 13.86
CA VAL A 108 1.12 -2.43 13.35
C VAL A 108 2.14 -2.53 14.49
N THR A 109 2.20 -1.52 15.36
CA THR A 109 3.14 -1.51 16.49
C THR A 109 2.82 -2.63 17.49
N GLU A 110 1.55 -2.85 17.82
CA GLU A 110 1.10 -3.94 18.70
C GLU A 110 1.44 -5.32 18.11
N MET A 111 1.17 -5.51 16.81
CA MET A 111 1.52 -6.74 16.11
C MET A 111 3.04 -6.99 16.11
N LEU A 112 3.86 -5.95 15.92
CA LEU A 112 5.32 -6.06 15.94
C LEU A 112 5.88 -6.28 17.35
N ALA A 113 5.24 -5.73 18.39
CA ALA A 113 5.64 -5.94 19.77
C ALA A 113 5.47 -7.39 20.24
N GLY A 114 4.58 -8.15 19.61
CA GLY A 114 4.39 -9.58 19.85
C GLY A 114 5.44 -10.50 19.20
N LEU A 115 6.38 -9.95 18.40
CA LEU A 115 7.40 -10.74 17.74
C LEU A 115 8.43 -11.29 18.74
N PRO A 116 8.92 -12.53 18.55
CA PRO A 116 9.95 -13.10 19.41
C PRO A 116 11.24 -12.26 19.41
N ALA A 117 11.96 -12.25 20.54
CA ALA A 117 13.24 -11.54 20.72
C ALA A 117 14.35 -11.97 19.70
N ALA A 118 14.14 -13.04 18.95
CA ALA A 118 15.02 -13.46 17.84
C ALA A 118 15.13 -12.44 16.69
N SER A 119 14.40 -11.32 16.79
CA SER A 119 14.45 -10.21 15.84
C SER A 119 15.36 -9.06 16.27
N GLU A 120 16.20 -9.21 17.29
CA GLU A 120 17.13 -8.15 17.77
C GLU A 120 18.14 -7.72 16.69
N ASP A 121 18.45 -8.60 15.74
CA ASP A 121 19.33 -8.31 14.59
C ASP A 121 18.56 -7.74 13.37
N VAL A 122 17.31 -7.31 13.57
CA VAL A 122 16.45 -6.80 12.49
C VAL A 122 16.09 -5.35 12.72
N ALA A 123 16.44 -4.49 11.78
CA ALA A 123 15.92 -3.14 11.72
C ALA A 123 14.56 -3.15 11.01
N LEU A 124 13.53 -2.61 11.64
CA LEU A 124 12.19 -2.46 11.07
C LEU A 124 11.98 -1.02 10.60
N GLN A 125 11.47 -0.87 9.40
CA GLN A 125 10.98 0.42 8.88
C GLN A 125 9.51 0.27 8.51
N VAL A 126 8.65 1.06 9.13
CA VAL A 126 7.20 1.06 8.86
C VAL A 126 6.85 2.33 8.09
N VAL A 127 6.05 2.18 7.03
CA VAL A 127 5.60 3.28 6.18
C VAL A 127 4.11 3.15 5.87
N ALA A 128 3.37 4.25 6.03
CA ALA A 128 1.98 4.33 5.60
C ALA A 128 1.90 4.57 4.09
N LEU A 129 1.03 3.85 3.40
CA LEU A 129 0.82 3.90 1.95
C LEU A 129 -0.66 3.98 1.63
N LEU A 130 -1.02 4.63 0.54
CA LEU A 130 -2.39 4.57 0.04
C LEU A 130 -2.72 3.16 -0.48
N PRO A 131 -3.99 2.73 -0.44
CA PRO A 131 -4.38 1.37 -0.83
C PRO A 131 -3.97 0.98 -2.25
N ASP A 132 -4.02 1.90 -3.19
CA ASP A 132 -3.63 1.72 -4.60
C ASP A 132 -2.12 1.66 -4.81
N GLU A 133 -1.32 2.21 -3.89
CA GLU A 133 0.13 2.16 -3.96
C GLU A 133 0.73 0.84 -3.47
N LEU A 134 0.08 0.17 -2.50
CA LEU A 134 0.67 -0.96 -1.77
C LEU A 134 1.20 -2.06 -2.70
N GLY A 135 0.41 -2.47 -3.70
CA GLY A 135 0.80 -3.50 -4.65
C GLY A 135 1.99 -3.08 -5.52
N GLY A 136 2.00 -1.84 -6.01
CA GLY A 136 3.12 -1.26 -6.75
C GLY A 136 4.40 -1.22 -5.92
N ARG A 137 4.32 -0.69 -4.70
CA ARG A 137 5.47 -0.58 -3.79
C ARG A 137 6.07 -1.94 -3.40
N LEU A 138 5.26 -3.01 -3.34
CA LEU A 138 5.75 -4.38 -3.19
C LEU A 138 6.50 -4.85 -4.45
N ARG A 139 5.92 -4.65 -5.64
CA ARG A 139 6.56 -5.03 -6.92
C ARG A 139 7.87 -4.27 -7.13
N ASP A 140 7.89 -2.99 -6.83
CA ASP A 140 9.05 -2.10 -6.96
C ASP A 140 10.10 -2.28 -5.85
N ARG A 141 9.91 -3.25 -4.96
CA ARG A 141 10.83 -3.54 -3.84
C ARG A 141 11.06 -2.33 -2.90
N PHE A 142 10.13 -1.40 -2.86
CA PHE A 142 10.16 -0.28 -1.91
C PHE A 142 9.82 -0.75 -0.50
N ILE A 143 8.89 -1.71 -0.39
CA ILE A 143 8.56 -2.45 0.83
C ILE A 143 8.72 -3.95 0.61
N ASP A 144 8.95 -4.69 1.68
CA ASP A 144 9.15 -6.13 1.68
C ASP A 144 7.88 -6.90 2.07
N VAL A 145 7.08 -6.31 2.96
CA VAL A 145 5.76 -6.80 3.40
C VAL A 145 4.75 -5.66 3.36
N GLY A 146 3.56 -5.93 2.85
CA GLY A 146 2.44 -4.99 2.86
C GLY A 146 1.31 -5.52 3.76
N LEU A 147 0.82 -4.69 4.69
CA LEU A 147 -0.30 -5.00 5.56
C LEU A 147 -1.54 -4.24 5.09
N SER A 148 -2.63 -4.95 4.86
CA SER A 148 -3.89 -4.37 4.43
C SER A 148 -5.08 -5.17 4.94
N ARG A 149 -6.28 -4.59 4.86
CA ARG A 149 -7.53 -5.32 5.13
C ARG A 149 -8.11 -5.81 3.81
N ALA A 150 -7.66 -6.99 3.42
CA ALA A 150 -8.11 -7.66 2.20
C ALA A 150 -8.26 -9.16 2.47
N THR A 151 -9.03 -9.85 1.65
CA THR A 151 -9.22 -11.30 1.74
C THR A 151 -8.26 -12.07 0.83
N ALA A 152 -7.68 -11.39 -0.16
CA ALA A 152 -6.71 -11.94 -1.09
C ALA A 152 -5.61 -10.93 -1.40
N PRO A 153 -4.39 -11.38 -1.69
CA PRO A 153 -3.29 -10.49 -2.08
C PRO A 153 -3.56 -9.89 -3.47
N PRO A 154 -2.96 -8.73 -3.78
CA PRO A 154 -2.96 -8.18 -5.13
C PRO A 154 -2.35 -9.15 -6.14
N ASP A 155 -2.76 -9.04 -7.40
CA ASP A 155 -2.30 -9.92 -8.49
C ASP A 155 -0.77 -10.01 -8.57
N GLY A 156 -0.28 -11.25 -8.72
CA GLY A 156 1.15 -11.54 -8.81
C GLY A 156 1.91 -11.48 -7.47
N LEU A 157 1.22 -11.31 -6.36
CA LEU A 157 1.79 -11.33 -5.01
C LEU A 157 1.29 -12.55 -4.23
N ALA A 158 2.07 -12.98 -3.24
CA ALA A 158 1.66 -13.94 -2.23
C ALA A 158 1.08 -13.20 -1.02
N GLY A 159 0.26 -13.88 -0.23
CA GLY A 159 -0.27 -13.31 1.00
C GLY A 159 -0.83 -14.35 1.96
N GLN A 160 -0.94 -13.95 3.21
CA GLN A 160 -1.51 -14.74 4.30
C GLN A 160 -2.24 -13.81 5.27
N VAL A 161 -3.39 -14.25 5.76
CA VAL A 161 -4.07 -13.58 6.87
C VAL A 161 -3.27 -13.82 8.15
N VAL A 162 -2.80 -12.73 8.75
CA VAL A 162 -1.93 -12.78 9.95
C VAL A 162 -2.66 -12.38 11.24
N ALA A 163 -3.80 -11.70 11.13
CA ALA A 163 -4.64 -11.35 12.28
C ALA A 163 -6.11 -11.17 11.84
N ARG A 164 -7.02 -11.17 12.80
CA ARG A 164 -8.40 -10.76 12.62
C ARG A 164 -8.79 -9.81 13.75
N HIS A 165 -9.32 -8.65 13.39
CA HIS A 165 -9.73 -7.64 14.35
C HIS A 165 -11.25 -7.46 14.32
N ARG A 166 -11.84 -7.19 15.49
CA ARG A 166 -13.27 -6.90 15.61
C ARG A 166 -13.62 -5.63 14.90
N LEU A 167 -14.67 -5.67 14.10
CA LEU A 167 -15.26 -4.53 13.45
C LEU A 167 -16.24 -3.85 14.40
N ARG A 168 -16.26 -2.52 14.40
CA ARG A 168 -17.09 -1.66 15.23
C ARG A 168 -17.63 -0.51 14.42
N LEU A 169 -18.57 0.21 14.98
CA LEU A 169 -19.13 1.41 14.37
C LEU A 169 -18.53 2.66 14.98
N ALA A 170 -17.98 3.55 14.17
CA ALA A 170 -17.61 4.90 14.57
C ALA A 170 -18.68 5.89 14.10
N VAL A 171 -19.09 6.78 14.99
CA VAL A 171 -20.02 7.87 14.72
C VAL A 171 -19.56 9.14 15.42
N ARG A 172 -19.99 10.31 14.95
CA ARG A 172 -19.79 11.55 15.70
C ARG A 172 -20.45 11.48 17.07
N ALA A 173 -19.89 12.12 18.07
CA ALA A 173 -20.42 12.12 19.44
C ALA A 173 -21.87 12.61 19.53
N ALA A 174 -22.30 13.51 18.63
CA ALA A 174 -23.68 14.01 18.53
C ALA A 174 -24.61 13.14 17.70
N HIS A 175 -24.15 12.02 17.13
CA HIS A 175 -24.95 11.15 16.29
C HIS A 175 -26.01 10.39 17.11
N ARG A 176 -27.20 10.13 16.51
CA ARG A 176 -28.29 9.41 17.19
C ARG A 176 -27.91 8.03 17.76
N LEU A 177 -26.94 7.36 17.15
CA LEU A 177 -26.47 6.06 17.60
C LEU A 177 -25.39 6.15 18.69
N ALA A 178 -24.83 7.35 18.97
CA ALA A 178 -23.71 7.51 19.92
C ALA A 178 -23.99 7.03 21.35
N HIS A 179 -25.26 6.98 21.73
CA HIS A 179 -25.69 6.54 23.07
C HIS A 179 -25.94 5.03 23.17
N ARG A 180 -25.88 4.31 22.06
CA ARG A 180 -26.02 2.84 22.08
C ARG A 180 -24.76 2.16 22.55
N LEU A 181 -24.89 1.06 23.27
CA LEU A 181 -23.76 0.19 23.66
C LEU A 181 -23.32 -0.69 22.49
N ALA A 182 -24.30 -1.18 21.73
CA ALA A 182 -24.08 -2.01 20.55
C ALA A 182 -25.11 -1.69 19.46
N VAL A 183 -24.75 -1.99 18.22
CA VAL A 183 -25.59 -1.89 17.02
C VAL A 183 -25.43 -3.15 16.17
N THR A 184 -26.42 -3.41 15.31
CA THR A 184 -26.30 -4.46 14.28
C THR A 184 -25.97 -3.83 12.92
N LEU A 185 -25.43 -4.62 11.97
CA LEU A 185 -25.24 -4.12 10.59
C LEU A 185 -26.56 -3.63 9.96
N PRO A 186 -27.71 -4.31 10.09
CA PRO A 186 -29.00 -3.82 9.60
C PRO A 186 -29.42 -2.44 10.17
N ASP A 187 -29.02 -2.07 11.39
CA ASP A 187 -29.30 -0.74 11.96
C ASP A 187 -28.69 0.39 11.12
N LEU A 188 -27.69 0.06 10.27
CA LEU A 188 -26.99 1.01 9.41
C LEU A 188 -27.65 1.21 8.05
N ALA A 189 -28.73 0.49 7.73
CA ALA A 189 -29.38 0.57 6.42
C ALA A 189 -29.87 1.98 6.03
N ALA A 190 -30.22 2.80 7.01
CA ALA A 190 -30.63 4.19 6.81
C ALA A 190 -29.46 5.19 6.81
N GLU A 191 -28.24 4.74 7.19
CA GLU A 191 -27.07 5.59 7.33
C GLU A 191 -26.27 5.69 6.02
N THR A 192 -25.39 6.70 5.95
CA THR A 192 -24.39 6.79 4.88
C THR A 192 -23.05 6.28 5.41
N LEU A 193 -22.55 5.19 4.86
CA LEU A 193 -21.24 4.66 5.21
C LEU A 193 -20.14 5.51 4.59
N VAL A 194 -19.21 6.01 5.42
CA VAL A 194 -18.04 6.75 4.95
C VAL A 194 -16.86 5.78 4.81
N VAL A 195 -16.31 5.72 3.60
CA VAL A 195 -15.22 4.79 3.24
C VAL A 195 -13.97 5.55 2.84
N GLY A 196 -12.80 4.91 2.97
CA GLY A 196 -11.50 5.54 2.72
C GLY A 196 -11.17 5.74 1.24
N ALA A 197 -11.75 4.93 0.34
CA ALA A 197 -11.51 4.98 -1.10
C ALA A 197 -12.73 4.46 -1.87
N PRO A 198 -12.83 4.70 -3.19
CA PRO A 198 -13.94 4.20 -4.00
C PRO A 198 -14.04 2.67 -4.00
N ALA A 199 -15.25 2.15 -4.19
CA ALA A 199 -15.49 0.73 -4.47
C ALA A 199 -14.74 0.29 -5.75
N GLY A 200 -14.22 -0.94 -5.76
CA GLY A 200 -13.41 -1.47 -6.85
C GLY A 200 -11.94 -0.99 -6.87
N VAL A 201 -11.59 0.02 -6.06
CA VAL A 201 -10.21 0.53 -5.92
C VAL A 201 -9.55 0.04 -4.64
N CYS A 202 -10.34 -0.15 -3.57
CA CYS A 202 -9.84 -0.54 -2.25
C CYS A 202 -10.56 -1.79 -1.76
N ALA A 203 -9.80 -2.88 -1.61
CA ALA A 203 -10.34 -4.16 -1.11
C ALA A 203 -11.05 -4.03 0.25
N TYR A 204 -10.61 -3.11 1.13
CA TYR A 204 -11.28 -2.87 2.40
C TYR A 204 -12.67 -2.24 2.20
N THR A 205 -12.79 -1.27 1.30
CA THR A 205 -14.11 -0.71 0.96
C THR A 205 -15.04 -1.80 0.43
N ASP A 206 -14.56 -2.63 -0.49
CA ASP A 206 -15.36 -3.72 -1.07
C ASP A 206 -15.76 -4.74 -0.03
N LEU A 207 -14.87 -5.07 0.92
CA LEU A 207 -15.16 -5.93 2.06
C LEU A 207 -16.28 -5.35 2.93
N LEU A 208 -16.20 -4.07 3.31
CA LEU A 208 -17.21 -3.42 4.16
C LEU A 208 -18.58 -3.36 3.47
N LEU A 209 -18.62 -2.98 2.19
CA LEU A 209 -19.85 -2.98 1.42
C LEU A 209 -20.43 -4.39 1.25
N GLY A 210 -19.56 -5.39 1.06
CA GLY A 210 -19.93 -6.80 1.01
C GLY A 210 -20.59 -7.29 2.31
N LEU A 211 -20.07 -6.91 3.47
CA LEU A 211 -20.66 -7.25 4.78
C LEU A 211 -22.07 -6.65 4.93
N CYS A 212 -22.30 -5.42 4.49
CA CYS A 212 -23.61 -4.79 4.51
C CYS A 212 -24.61 -5.53 3.59
N ARG A 213 -24.17 -5.92 2.38
CA ARG A 213 -25.02 -6.73 1.47
C ARG A 213 -25.35 -8.11 2.05
N GLN A 214 -24.41 -8.76 2.70
CA GLN A 214 -24.65 -10.03 3.41
C GLN A 214 -25.63 -9.87 4.58
N ALA A 215 -25.64 -8.67 5.20
CA ALA A 215 -26.62 -8.34 6.23
C ALA A 215 -28.00 -7.91 5.68
N GLY A 216 -28.21 -7.99 4.36
CA GLY A 216 -29.52 -7.83 3.71
C GLY A 216 -29.83 -6.42 3.21
N PHE A 217 -28.86 -5.52 3.10
CA PHE A 217 -29.11 -4.17 2.56
C PHE A 217 -27.98 -3.66 1.66
N GLU A 218 -28.31 -2.80 0.70
CA GLU A 218 -27.34 -2.07 -0.12
C GLU A 218 -26.95 -0.76 0.58
N PRO A 219 -25.70 -0.59 1.02
CA PRO A 219 -25.31 0.58 1.78
C PRO A 219 -25.18 1.82 0.89
N ARG A 220 -25.78 2.94 1.29
CA ARG A 220 -25.37 4.23 0.76
C ARG A 220 -23.98 4.53 1.26
N HIS A 221 -23.05 4.91 0.37
CA HIS A 221 -21.68 5.19 0.78
C HIS A 221 -21.12 6.41 0.08
N ARG A 222 -20.10 7.00 0.69
CA ARG A 222 -19.30 8.09 0.12
C ARG A 222 -17.85 7.97 0.55
N VAL A 223 -16.96 8.47 -0.29
CA VAL A 223 -15.52 8.52 0.01
C VAL A 223 -15.25 9.71 0.91
N THR A 224 -14.39 9.49 1.94
CA THR A 224 -13.93 10.57 2.82
C THR A 224 -13.05 11.56 2.06
N PRO A 225 -13.11 12.87 2.38
CA PRO A 225 -12.12 13.84 1.90
C PRO A 225 -10.75 13.71 2.62
N PHE A 226 -10.69 12.98 3.74
CA PHE A 226 -9.47 12.79 4.55
C PHE A 226 -8.71 11.54 4.08
N GLN A 227 -7.88 11.70 3.05
CA GLN A 227 -7.06 10.62 2.52
C GLN A 227 -5.89 10.29 3.47
N GLY A 228 -5.52 9.00 3.54
CA GLY A 228 -4.36 8.57 4.33
C GLY A 228 -4.53 8.61 5.85
N THR A 229 -5.72 8.94 6.36
CA THR A 229 -6.01 8.99 7.80
C THR A 229 -6.70 7.71 8.29
N PRO A 230 -6.60 7.37 9.59
CA PRO A 230 -7.31 6.23 10.18
C PRO A 230 -8.82 6.31 9.94
N PRO A 231 -9.51 5.17 9.69
CA PRO A 231 -10.95 5.14 9.41
C PRO A 231 -11.83 5.84 10.45
N VAL A 232 -11.44 5.82 11.73
CA VAL A 232 -12.18 6.48 12.82
C VAL A 232 -12.30 7.99 12.65
N THR A 233 -11.40 8.62 11.91
CA THR A 233 -11.43 10.07 11.65
C THR A 233 -12.38 10.45 10.51
N THR A 234 -12.78 9.50 9.68
CA THR A 234 -13.54 9.77 8.46
C THR A 234 -14.93 10.37 8.73
N VAL A 235 -15.49 10.15 9.92
CA VAL A 235 -16.80 10.69 10.34
C VAL A 235 -16.74 12.16 10.75
N LEU A 236 -15.57 12.78 10.93
CA LEU A 236 -15.44 14.15 11.45
C LEU A 236 -15.89 15.14 10.38
N GLY A 237 -16.03 15.20 9.36
CA GLY A 237 -16.43 16.23 8.39
C GLY A 237 -17.81 16.01 7.77
N ASN A 238 -18.60 15.07 8.34
CA ASN A 238 -19.82 14.66 7.69
C ASN A 238 -20.80 13.94 8.65
N ASP A 239 -22.04 13.74 8.23
CA ASP A 239 -23.09 13.10 9.04
C ASP A 239 -23.18 11.57 8.83
N GLY A 240 -22.16 10.95 8.21
CA GLY A 240 -22.13 9.50 8.00
C GLY A 240 -21.53 8.74 9.18
N VAL A 241 -21.51 7.43 9.01
CA VAL A 241 -20.93 6.47 9.96
C VAL A 241 -19.75 5.74 9.31
N ALA A 242 -18.84 5.20 10.09
CA ALA A 242 -17.72 4.41 9.57
C ALA A 242 -17.59 3.08 10.31
N LEU A 243 -17.20 2.03 9.59
CA LEU A 243 -16.83 0.75 10.18
C LEU A 243 -15.31 0.75 10.43
N VAL A 244 -14.91 0.49 11.68
CA VAL A 244 -13.57 0.69 12.22
C VAL A 244 -13.14 -0.49 13.09
N THR A 245 -11.88 -0.53 13.51
CA THR A 245 -11.36 -1.59 14.39
C THR A 245 -10.88 -1.07 15.75
N GLU A 246 -10.92 0.23 15.96
CA GLU A 246 -10.55 0.86 17.23
C GLU A 246 -11.44 0.38 18.38
N ALA A 247 -10.91 0.41 19.60
CA ALA A 247 -11.61 0.00 20.82
C ALA A 247 -12.88 0.82 21.07
N PRO A 248 -13.93 0.24 21.69
CA PRO A 248 -15.18 0.95 21.97
C PRO A 248 -14.96 2.07 22.98
N GLY A 249 -15.68 3.15 22.84
CA GLY A 249 -15.57 4.29 23.73
C GLY A 249 -15.39 5.62 23.01
N PRO A 250 -14.99 6.67 23.73
CA PRO A 250 -14.67 7.95 23.13
C PRO A 250 -13.36 7.88 22.36
N ALA A 251 -13.34 8.44 21.16
CA ALA A 251 -12.16 8.51 20.28
C ALA A 251 -11.98 9.94 19.76
N VAL A 252 -10.81 10.24 19.20
CA VAL A 252 -10.48 11.53 18.58
C VAL A 252 -10.84 12.70 19.51
N GLY A 253 -10.29 12.67 20.75
CA GLY A 253 -10.55 13.72 21.75
C GLY A 253 -12.01 13.83 22.20
N GLY A 254 -12.80 12.77 22.07
CA GLY A 254 -14.23 12.75 22.40
C GLY A 254 -15.17 13.21 21.28
N ALA A 255 -14.65 13.62 20.12
CA ALA A 255 -15.46 14.04 19.00
C ALA A 255 -16.16 12.86 18.27
N VAL A 256 -15.63 11.65 18.47
CA VAL A 256 -16.11 10.39 17.88
C VAL A 256 -16.45 9.41 19.01
N ARG A 257 -17.49 8.60 18.80
CA ARG A 257 -17.84 7.46 19.64
C ARG A 257 -17.71 6.19 18.84
N VAL A 258 -16.97 5.22 19.36
CA VAL A 258 -16.87 3.85 18.83
C VAL A 258 -17.83 2.97 19.61
N ILE A 259 -18.63 2.18 18.90
CA ILE A 259 -19.75 1.37 19.41
C ILE A 259 -19.53 -0.08 18.96
N GLU A 260 -19.83 -1.04 19.82
CA GLU A 260 -19.74 -2.45 19.48
C GLU A 260 -20.72 -2.83 18.36
N LEU A 261 -20.28 -3.75 17.51
CA LEU A 261 -21.12 -4.36 16.46
C LEU A 261 -21.51 -5.77 16.89
N GLU A 262 -22.81 -6.06 16.89
CA GLU A 262 -23.38 -7.34 17.21
C GLU A 262 -24.22 -7.90 16.04
N PRO A 263 -24.11 -9.20 15.70
CA PRO A 263 -23.14 -10.14 16.28
C PRO A 263 -21.70 -9.73 15.97
N GLU A 264 -20.75 -10.24 16.77
CA GLU A 264 -19.32 -9.99 16.55
C GLU A 264 -18.92 -10.25 15.09
N THR A 265 -18.40 -9.24 14.44
CA THR A 265 -17.93 -9.32 13.06
C THR A 265 -16.44 -8.99 13.04
N THR A 266 -15.63 -9.79 12.35
CA THR A 266 -14.19 -9.57 12.25
C THR A 266 -13.75 -9.28 10.83
N VAL A 267 -12.69 -8.49 10.69
CA VAL A 267 -12.03 -8.23 9.41
C VAL A 267 -10.57 -8.69 9.47
N PRO A 268 -10.03 -9.26 8.38
CA PRO A 268 -8.67 -9.76 8.34
C PRO A 268 -7.64 -8.65 8.27
N VAL A 269 -6.44 -8.92 8.77
CA VAL A 269 -5.21 -8.26 8.35
C VAL A 269 -4.47 -9.24 7.46
N LEU A 270 -4.26 -8.85 6.22
CA LEU A 270 -3.54 -9.62 5.21
C LEU A 270 -2.12 -9.06 5.10
N ALA A 271 -1.13 -9.92 5.33
CA ALA A 271 0.25 -9.65 4.94
C ALA A 271 0.46 -10.12 3.51
N SER A 272 1.01 -9.25 2.66
CA SER A 272 1.30 -9.54 1.25
C SER A 272 2.77 -9.31 0.93
N TRP A 273 3.34 -10.11 0.02
CA TRP A 273 4.75 -10.02 -0.39
C TRP A 273 4.96 -10.57 -1.80
N ARG A 274 6.15 -10.36 -2.37
CA ARG A 274 6.52 -10.91 -3.68
C ARG A 274 6.79 -12.41 -3.62
N LEU A 275 6.35 -13.14 -4.63
CA LEU A 275 6.59 -14.58 -4.79
C LEU A 275 8.08 -14.93 -4.96
N ASP A 276 8.84 -14.06 -5.63
CA ASP A 276 10.25 -14.27 -5.99
C ASP A 276 11.24 -14.01 -4.84
N THR A 277 10.77 -13.56 -3.68
CA THR A 277 11.63 -13.20 -2.56
C THR A 277 11.64 -14.31 -1.52
N ARG A 278 12.78 -14.99 -1.35
CA ARG A 278 13.06 -15.85 -0.21
C ARG A 278 13.78 -15.02 0.86
N SER A 279 13.07 -14.56 1.87
CA SER A 279 13.63 -13.91 3.05
C SER A 279 13.23 -14.71 4.28
N ALA A 280 14.23 -15.26 4.97
CA ALA A 280 14.01 -15.96 6.25
C ALA A 280 13.36 -14.99 7.25
N LEU A 281 13.80 -13.75 7.25
CA LEU A 281 13.30 -12.68 8.10
C LEU A 281 11.81 -12.39 7.87
N ARG A 282 11.38 -12.30 6.58
CA ARG A 282 9.97 -12.16 6.26
C ARG A 282 9.15 -13.37 6.74
N ALA A 283 9.69 -14.58 6.58
CA ALA A 283 8.99 -15.78 7.04
C ALA A 283 8.80 -15.77 8.56
N VAL A 284 9.82 -15.35 9.33
CA VAL A 284 9.73 -15.18 10.78
C VAL A 284 8.72 -14.09 11.14
N LEU A 285 8.74 -12.94 10.46
CA LEU A 285 7.76 -11.87 10.67
C LEU A 285 6.34 -12.38 10.45
N VAL A 286 6.06 -12.97 9.29
CA VAL A 286 4.70 -13.41 8.93
C VAL A 286 4.21 -14.51 9.88
N ALA A 287 5.09 -15.44 10.27
CA ALA A 287 4.75 -16.46 11.27
C ALA A 287 4.47 -15.85 12.65
N GLY A 288 5.30 -14.90 13.09
CA GLY A 288 5.13 -14.22 14.38
C GLY A 288 3.88 -13.32 14.42
N LEU A 289 3.50 -12.71 13.29
CA LEU A 289 2.25 -11.94 13.20
C LEU A 289 0.99 -12.82 13.22
N ALA A 290 1.11 -14.11 12.86
CA ALA A 290 0.00 -15.06 12.80
C ALA A 290 -0.19 -15.85 14.12
N SER A 291 0.71 -15.72 15.09
CA SER A 291 0.66 -16.36 16.41
C SER A 291 -0.07 -15.50 17.44
#